data_a6a90c9fcf57cfd411cc78684b903bdd
#
_entry.id   a6a90c9fcf57cfd411cc78684b903bdd
#
_cell.length_a   1.000
_cell.length_b   1.000
_cell.length_c   1.000
_cell.angle_alpha   90.00
_cell.angle_beta   90.00
_cell.angle_gamma   90.00
#
_symmetry.space_group_name_H-M   'P 1'
#
loop_
_entity.id
_entity.type
_entity.pdbx_description
1 polymer ?
#
loop_
_entity_poly.entity_id
_entity_poly.type
_entity_poly.pdbx_seq_one_letter_code
_entity_poly.pdbx_strand_id
1 'polypeptide(L)'
;MPYLSIFTNARVADARQSELLAAASRTVASQLGKPEDYVMVSIAASQRLVFAGSEEPAAFLEVRSIRLPDAKRGSLCTELTDLIAELCGIARHRIFLVMGDVDAKLWGHDGKTFG
;
A
#
# COMPACT_ATOMS: atom_id res chain seq x y z
N MET A 1 0.11 1.70 -13.53
CA MET A 1 -1.06 1.10 -12.88
C MET A 1 -0.67 0.51 -11.56
N PRO A 2 -0.57 1.30 -10.51
CA PRO A 2 -0.29 0.74 -9.19
C PRO A 2 -1.55 0.51 -8.38
N TYR A 3 -1.51 -0.55 -7.59
CA TYR A 3 -2.52 -0.86 -6.59
C TYR A 3 -1.82 -1.11 -5.26
N LEU A 4 -2.22 -0.38 -4.22
CA LEU A 4 -1.75 -0.60 -2.86
C LEU A 4 -2.91 -1.12 -2.02
N SER A 5 -2.73 -2.28 -1.41
CA SER A 5 -3.67 -2.78 -0.42
C SER A 5 -3.05 -2.73 0.97
N ILE A 6 -3.83 -2.27 1.95
CA ILE A 6 -3.42 -2.12 3.34
C ILE A 6 -4.34 -3.00 4.18
N PHE A 7 -3.74 -3.95 4.90
CA PHE A 7 -4.47 -4.85 5.78
C PHE A 7 -3.91 -4.69 7.20
N THR A 8 -4.77 -4.36 8.16
CA THR A 8 -4.31 -4.12 9.53
C THR A 8 -5.34 -4.54 10.56
N ASN A 9 -4.87 -4.95 11.73
CA ASN A 9 -5.73 -5.17 12.89
C ASN A 9 -5.95 -3.90 13.71
N ALA A 10 -5.25 -2.82 13.39
CA ALA A 10 -5.43 -1.56 14.08
C ALA A 10 -6.82 -0.98 13.80
N ARG A 11 -7.39 -0.34 14.81
CA ARG A 11 -8.63 0.41 14.65
C ARG A 11 -8.26 1.80 14.15
N VAL A 12 -8.78 2.18 12.99
CA VAL A 12 -8.49 3.47 12.37
C VAL A 12 -9.80 4.19 12.13
N ALA A 13 -9.93 5.40 12.70
CA ALA A 13 -11.15 6.20 12.54
C ALA A 13 -11.38 6.52 11.05
N ASP A 14 -12.64 6.62 10.65
CA ASP A 14 -13.00 6.85 9.24
C ASP A 14 -12.31 8.07 8.64
N ALA A 15 -12.25 9.18 9.37
CA ALA A 15 -11.57 10.38 8.90
C ALA A 15 -10.07 10.13 8.67
N ARG A 16 -9.44 9.34 9.54
CA ARG A 16 -8.04 8.98 9.42
C ARG A 16 -7.83 8.03 8.26
N GLN A 17 -8.77 7.12 8.02
CA GLN A 17 -8.69 6.23 6.85
C GLN A 17 -8.73 7.04 5.55
N SER A 18 -9.60 8.04 5.46
CA SER A 18 -9.69 8.91 4.27
C SER A 18 -8.39 9.69 4.07
N GLU A 19 -7.82 10.21 5.14
CA GLU A 19 -6.53 10.91 5.11
C GLU A 19 -5.43 9.97 4.60
N LEU A 20 -5.40 8.76 5.13
CA LEU A 20 -4.41 7.75 4.75
C LEU A 20 -4.54 7.37 3.28
N LEU A 21 -5.75 7.10 2.80
CA LEU A 21 -5.97 6.73 1.40
C LEU A 21 -5.49 7.85 0.46
N ALA A 22 -5.80 9.10 0.77
CA ALA A 22 -5.37 10.23 -0.04
C ALA A 22 -3.85 10.38 -0.03
N ALA A 23 -3.22 10.31 1.14
CA ALA A 23 -1.77 10.45 1.27
C ALA A 23 -1.05 9.30 0.59
N ALA A 24 -1.54 8.07 0.75
CA ALA A 24 -0.93 6.89 0.13
C ALA A 24 -1.03 6.95 -1.39
N SER A 25 -2.16 7.40 -1.92
CA SER A 25 -2.35 7.56 -3.37
C SER A 25 -1.32 8.53 -3.94
N ARG A 26 -1.12 9.69 -3.30
CA ARG A 26 -0.12 10.67 -3.73
C ARG A 26 1.30 10.12 -3.63
N THR A 27 1.60 9.42 -2.55
CA THR A 27 2.93 8.84 -2.34
C THR A 27 3.26 7.80 -3.40
N VAL A 28 2.34 6.90 -3.69
CA VAL A 28 2.54 5.86 -4.72
C VAL A 28 2.71 6.49 -6.09
N ALA A 29 1.86 7.46 -6.44
CA ALA A 29 1.95 8.14 -7.72
C ALA A 29 3.31 8.83 -7.89
N SER A 30 3.74 9.57 -6.87
CA SER A 30 5.00 10.30 -6.88
C SER A 30 6.20 9.36 -6.96
N GLN A 31 6.22 8.32 -6.12
CA GLN A 31 7.34 7.38 -6.05
C GLN A 31 7.51 6.58 -7.33
N LEU A 32 6.40 6.17 -7.94
CA LEU A 32 6.45 5.32 -9.13
C LEU A 32 6.41 6.13 -10.43
N GLY A 33 6.28 7.45 -10.36
CA GLY A 33 6.20 8.29 -11.55
C GLY A 33 4.98 7.97 -12.40
N LYS A 34 3.85 7.67 -11.76
CA LYS A 34 2.60 7.34 -12.43
C LYS A 34 1.56 8.42 -12.17
N PRO A 35 0.66 8.69 -13.13
CA PRO A 35 -0.47 9.61 -12.87
C PRO A 35 -1.35 9.05 -11.76
N GLU A 36 -1.79 9.92 -10.86
CA GLU A 36 -2.66 9.50 -9.75
C GLU A 36 -4.00 8.95 -10.26
N ASP A 37 -4.40 9.33 -11.47
CA ASP A 37 -5.62 8.82 -12.13
C ASP A 37 -5.66 7.29 -12.22
N TYR A 38 -4.50 6.65 -12.18
CA TYR A 38 -4.40 5.19 -12.31
C TYR A 38 -4.01 4.50 -11.01
N VAL A 39 -3.91 5.25 -9.90
CA VAL A 39 -3.53 4.67 -8.61
C VAL A 39 -4.78 4.25 -7.84
N MET A 40 -4.80 3.01 -7.40
CA MET A 40 -5.87 2.49 -6.56
C MET A 40 -5.29 2.11 -5.20
N VAL A 41 -5.96 2.54 -4.12
CA VAL A 41 -5.54 2.22 -2.76
C VAL A 41 -6.76 1.73 -1.98
N SER A 42 -6.58 0.66 -1.23
CA SER A 42 -7.63 0.15 -0.35
C SER A 42 -7.10 -0.08 1.05
N ILE A 43 -7.98 -0.02 2.04
CA ILE A 43 -7.64 -0.32 3.42
C ILE A 43 -8.70 -1.25 4.02
N ALA A 44 -8.23 -2.30 4.71
CA ALA A 44 -9.05 -3.17 5.54
C ALA A 44 -8.53 -3.04 6.98
N ALA A 45 -9.21 -2.22 7.77
CA ALA A 45 -8.85 -1.99 9.18
C ALA A 45 -9.65 -2.89 10.10
N SER A 46 -9.24 -2.98 11.36
CA SER A 46 -9.91 -3.77 12.41
C SER A 46 -10.03 -5.25 12.06
N GLN A 47 -9.06 -5.77 11.31
CA GLN A 47 -9.06 -7.18 10.91
C GLN A 47 -8.44 -8.06 11.99
N ARG A 48 -8.63 -9.36 11.88
CA ARG A 48 -7.97 -10.32 12.78
C ARG A 48 -6.58 -10.64 12.19
N LEU A 49 -5.54 -10.40 12.98
CA LEU A 49 -4.16 -10.55 12.52
C LEU A 49 -3.27 -10.85 13.71
N VAL A 50 -2.44 -11.87 13.58
CA VAL A 50 -1.37 -12.16 14.53
C VAL A 50 -0.03 -12.03 13.80
N PHE A 51 0.93 -11.36 14.43
CA PHE A 51 2.27 -11.22 13.90
C PHE A 51 3.27 -11.43 15.02
N ALA A 52 4.27 -12.25 14.78
CA ALA A 52 5.29 -12.60 15.79
C ALA A 52 4.64 -13.15 17.08
N GLY A 53 3.55 -13.92 16.93
CA GLY A 53 2.84 -14.52 18.06
C GLY A 53 2.01 -13.54 18.88
N SER A 54 1.76 -12.32 18.38
CA SER A 54 1.07 -11.27 19.14
C SER A 54 -0.01 -10.61 18.28
N GLU A 55 -1.13 -10.25 18.90
CA GLU A 55 -2.19 -9.48 18.25
C GLU A 55 -2.02 -7.96 18.45
N GLU A 56 -0.86 -7.50 18.95
CA GLU A 56 -0.55 -6.08 18.97
C GLU A 56 -0.68 -5.49 17.57
N PRO A 57 -0.87 -4.16 17.43
CA PRO A 57 -1.07 -3.55 16.12
C PRO A 57 0.02 -3.90 15.12
N ALA A 58 -0.40 -4.34 13.95
CA ALA A 58 0.48 -4.74 12.84
C ALA A 58 -0.22 -4.45 11.52
N ALA A 59 0.54 -4.45 10.42
CA ALA A 59 -0.04 -4.24 9.09
C ALA A 59 0.72 -5.02 8.04
N PHE A 60 0.00 -5.42 7.00
CA PHE A 60 0.56 -6.02 5.80
C PHE A 60 0.18 -5.15 4.62
N LEU A 61 1.20 -4.64 3.91
CA LEU A 61 1.03 -3.79 2.75
C LEU A 61 1.45 -4.54 1.51
N GLU A 62 0.67 -4.43 0.45
CA GLU A 62 1.03 -5.04 -0.83
C GLU A 62 0.89 -4.01 -1.94
N VAL A 63 1.98 -3.78 -2.70
CA VAL A 63 2.00 -2.90 -3.85
C VAL A 63 2.17 -3.74 -5.09
N ARG A 64 1.26 -3.59 -6.06
CA ARG A 64 1.40 -4.20 -7.38
C ARG A 64 1.44 -3.09 -8.42
N SER A 65 2.35 -3.19 -9.36
CA SER A 65 2.47 -2.19 -10.41
C SER A 65 3.05 -2.82 -11.68
N ILE A 66 2.63 -2.32 -12.83
CA ILE A 66 3.31 -2.60 -14.07
C ILE A 66 4.59 -1.77 -14.07
N ARG A 67 5.72 -2.39 -14.41
CA ARG A 67 7.03 -1.72 -14.48
C ARG A 67 7.40 -1.03 -13.17
N LEU A 68 7.46 -1.83 -12.12
CA LEU A 68 7.89 -1.33 -10.82
C LEU A 68 9.38 -0.96 -10.90
N PRO A 69 9.75 0.33 -10.72
CA PRO A 69 11.16 0.74 -10.88
C PRO A 69 12.04 0.15 -9.78
N ASP A 70 13.10 -0.55 -10.17
CA ASP A 70 14.04 -1.14 -9.22
C ASP A 70 14.63 -0.09 -8.27
N ALA A 71 14.95 1.08 -8.80
CA ALA A 71 15.59 2.15 -8.02
C ALA A 71 14.66 2.77 -6.97
N LYS A 72 13.35 2.51 -7.06
CA LYS A 72 12.36 3.10 -6.14
C LYS A 72 11.92 2.15 -5.04
N ARG A 73 12.35 0.88 -5.06
CA ARG A 73 11.89 -0.11 -4.09
C ARG A 73 12.16 0.30 -2.64
N GLY A 74 13.37 0.77 -2.37
CA GLY A 74 13.75 1.18 -1.01
C GLY A 74 12.96 2.38 -0.51
N SER A 75 12.90 3.46 -1.30
CA SER A 75 12.19 4.68 -0.89
C SER A 75 10.69 4.48 -0.80
N LEU A 76 10.10 3.69 -1.69
CA LEU A 76 8.69 3.35 -1.63
C LEU A 76 8.37 2.60 -0.34
N CYS A 77 9.19 1.59 -0.02
CA CYS A 77 9.02 0.83 1.22
C CYS A 77 9.11 1.74 2.44
N THR A 78 10.13 2.59 2.51
CA THR A 78 10.32 3.50 3.64
C THR A 78 9.16 4.46 3.79
N GLU A 79 8.76 5.12 2.71
CA GLU A 79 7.70 6.14 2.78
C GLU A 79 6.34 5.56 3.12
N LEU A 80 5.98 4.40 2.56
CA LEU A 80 4.70 3.76 2.88
C LEU A 80 4.71 3.23 4.31
N THR A 81 5.81 2.63 4.74
CA THR A 81 5.92 2.16 6.14
C THR A 81 5.78 3.33 7.11
N ASP A 82 6.46 4.44 6.86
CA ASP A 82 6.37 5.63 7.72
C ASP A 82 4.95 6.19 7.77
N LEU A 83 4.29 6.24 6.63
CA LEU A 83 2.93 6.75 6.55
C LEU A 83 1.96 5.91 7.39
N ILE A 84 2.05 4.58 7.26
CA ILE A 84 1.19 3.66 8.02
C ILE A 84 1.52 3.75 9.52
N ALA A 85 2.81 3.75 9.87
CA ALA A 85 3.22 3.84 11.27
C ALA A 85 2.67 5.11 11.92
N GLU A 86 2.76 6.24 11.22
CA GLU A 86 2.32 7.53 11.74
C GLU A 86 0.80 7.61 11.84
N LEU A 87 0.09 7.30 10.76
CA LEU A 87 -1.36 7.50 10.70
C LEU A 87 -2.16 6.41 11.41
N CYS A 88 -1.62 5.21 11.55
CA CYS A 88 -2.32 4.09 12.18
C CYS A 88 -1.79 3.77 13.59
N GLY A 89 -0.71 4.43 14.02
CA GLY A 89 -0.13 4.16 15.34
C GLY A 89 0.47 2.77 15.45
N ILE A 90 1.13 2.29 14.41
CA ILE A 90 1.71 0.94 14.35
C ILE A 90 3.23 1.07 14.38
N ALA A 91 3.90 0.27 15.22
CA ALA A 91 5.35 0.24 15.27
C ALA A 91 5.90 -0.23 13.91
N ARG A 92 6.95 0.44 13.41
CA ARG A 92 7.51 0.14 12.09
C ARG A 92 7.92 -1.32 11.94
N HIS A 93 8.47 -1.92 12.98
CA HIS A 93 8.90 -3.33 12.93
C HIS A 93 7.74 -4.32 12.89
N ARG A 94 6.51 -3.83 12.99
CA ARG A 94 5.31 -4.66 12.88
C ARG A 94 4.56 -4.42 11.57
N ILE A 95 5.25 -3.87 10.57
CA ILE A 95 4.68 -3.62 9.24
C ILE A 95 5.50 -4.39 8.22
N PHE A 96 4.85 -5.28 7.48
CA PHE A 96 5.42 -5.93 6.30
C PHE A 96 4.93 -5.23 5.05
N LEU A 97 5.79 -5.18 4.03
CA LEU A 97 5.43 -4.67 2.72
C LEU A 97 5.98 -5.60 1.65
N VAL A 98 5.12 -6.01 0.72
CA VAL A 98 5.48 -6.85 -0.42
C VAL A 98 5.23 -6.06 -1.70
N MET A 99 6.14 -6.17 -2.65
CA MET A 99 6.02 -5.54 -3.96
C MET A 99 5.91 -6.60 -5.04
N GLY A 100 5.01 -6.39 -5.99
CA GLY A 100 4.84 -7.26 -7.14
C GLY A 100 4.95 -6.46 -8.43
N ASP A 101 5.89 -6.85 -9.28
CA ASP A 101 6.01 -6.30 -10.63
C ASP A 101 5.16 -7.14 -11.56
N VAL A 102 4.11 -6.54 -12.12
CA VAL A 102 3.11 -7.25 -12.92
C VAL A 102 3.34 -6.96 -14.38
N ASP A 103 3.37 -8.02 -15.20
CA ASP A 103 3.45 -7.89 -16.65
C ASP A 103 2.18 -7.19 -17.17
N ALA A 104 2.37 -6.22 -18.06
CA ALA A 104 1.26 -5.47 -18.65
C ALA A 104 0.19 -6.38 -19.27
N LYS A 105 0.58 -7.53 -19.78
CA LYS A 105 -0.34 -8.51 -20.37
C LYS A 105 -1.34 -9.08 -19.36
N LEU A 106 -1.00 -8.98 -18.08
CA LEU A 106 -1.79 -9.59 -17.01
C LEU A 106 -2.63 -8.57 -16.26
N TRP A 107 -2.62 -7.31 -16.69
CA TRP A 107 -3.36 -6.24 -16.02
C TRP A 107 -4.42 -5.67 -16.96
N GLY A 108 -5.67 -5.72 -16.53
CA GLY A 108 -6.80 -5.22 -17.30
C GLY A 108 -7.33 -3.91 -16.78
N HIS A 109 -7.75 -3.05 -17.70
CA HIS A 109 -8.42 -1.79 -17.41
C HIS A 109 -9.41 -1.51 -18.52
N ASP A 110 -10.60 -1.11 -18.16
CA ASP A 110 -11.68 -0.81 -19.11
C ASP A 110 -11.93 -1.97 -20.08
N GLY A 111 -11.84 -3.20 -19.54
CA GLY A 111 -12.11 -4.42 -20.32
C GLY A 111 -11.00 -4.87 -21.25
N LYS A 112 -9.84 -4.25 -21.19
CA LYS A 112 -8.69 -4.61 -22.05
C LYS A 112 -7.41 -4.73 -21.23
N THR A 113 -6.49 -5.60 -21.64
CA THR A 113 -5.18 -5.68 -21.02
C THR A 113 -4.26 -4.60 -21.58
N PHE A 114 -3.24 -4.24 -20.81
CA PHE A 114 -2.27 -3.21 -21.22
C PHE A 114 -1.19 -3.73 -22.17
N GLY A 115 -1.11 -4.99 -22.39
CA GLY A 115 -0.12 -5.57 -23.29
C GLY A 115 -0.66 -6.50 -24.34
#